data_0f61cec1530e983133ad1f569a91982f
#
_entry.id   0f61cec1530e983133ad1f569a91982f
#
_cell.length_a   1.000
_cell.length_b   1.000
_cell.length_c   1.000
_cell.angle_alpha   90.00
_cell.angle_beta   90.00
_cell.angle_gamma   90.00
#
_symmetry.space_group_name_H-M   'P 1'
#
loop_
_entity.id
_entity.type
_entity.pdbx_description
1 polymer ?
#
loop_
_entity_poly.entity_id
_entity_poly.type
_entity_poly.pdbx_seq_one_letter_code
_entity_poly.pdbx_strand_id
1 'polypeptide(L)'
;IRNIENAFETWANAPWAAHLTFDDFCEYILPYKAAPAFQADNWKDECSELADRLYDLTDLRAGRFTCHSPHWAALNINQGLNSHLKTTLPYAYTGLPILRMSTFLKMHLSNCTDKGIVVKAVLQSKGIPVAVDFTPQWPTQAQGHSWNVIQVSNNGRFEEFVPLDTDPGTPHRPGEMMAKVYRQCYALNPVFIRLNNSGEAVPSSLSTVTIKDVTAEYVSTQDVRIRIDPALKKRNKYAYVAAVSYTHL
;
A
#
# COMPACT_ATOMS: atom_id res chain seq x y z
N ILE A 1 -8.49 10.60 -18.44
CA ILE A 1 -9.88 10.12 -18.61
C ILE A 1 -9.88 8.59 -18.63
N ARG A 2 -9.16 7.91 -19.53
CA ARG A 2 -9.18 6.46 -19.72
C ARG A 2 -9.01 5.64 -18.42
N ASN A 3 -8.06 5.98 -17.55
CA ASN A 3 -7.88 5.29 -16.26
C ASN A 3 -9.10 5.42 -15.32
N ILE A 4 -9.85 6.52 -15.44
CA ILE A 4 -11.08 6.74 -14.66
C ILE A 4 -12.21 5.88 -15.22
N GLU A 5 -12.37 5.86 -16.54
CA GLU A 5 -13.35 5.01 -17.22
C GLU A 5 -13.14 3.54 -16.88
N ASN A 6 -11.89 3.05 -17.01
CA ASN A 6 -11.51 1.69 -16.60
C ASN A 6 -11.84 1.40 -15.12
N ALA A 7 -11.62 2.36 -14.22
CA ALA A 7 -11.95 2.18 -12.82
C ALA A 7 -13.45 1.97 -12.57
N PHE A 8 -14.31 2.76 -13.23
CA PHE A 8 -15.76 2.59 -13.14
C PHE A 8 -16.22 1.28 -13.78
N GLU A 9 -15.68 0.92 -14.94
CA GLU A 9 -15.98 -0.35 -15.62
C GLU A 9 -15.62 -1.56 -14.73
N THR A 10 -14.43 -1.55 -14.13
CA THR A 10 -14.00 -2.65 -13.25
C THR A 10 -14.81 -2.69 -11.95
N TRP A 11 -15.14 -1.54 -11.35
CA TRP A 11 -15.98 -1.52 -10.16
C TRP A 11 -17.38 -2.05 -10.42
N ALA A 12 -17.96 -1.71 -11.57
CA ALA A 12 -19.30 -2.16 -11.94
C ALA A 12 -19.37 -3.66 -12.29
N ASN A 13 -18.29 -4.24 -12.82
CA ASN A 13 -18.31 -5.58 -13.42
C ASN A 13 -17.48 -6.62 -12.66
N ALA A 14 -16.48 -6.21 -11.84
CA ALA A 14 -15.65 -7.14 -11.11
C ALA A 14 -16.38 -7.71 -9.89
N PRO A 15 -16.59 -9.05 -9.81
CA PRO A 15 -17.37 -9.66 -8.71
C PRO A 15 -16.73 -9.40 -7.34
N TRP A 16 -15.42 -9.33 -7.27
CA TRP A 16 -14.66 -9.06 -6.04
C TRP A 16 -14.71 -7.61 -5.59
N ALA A 17 -15.21 -6.69 -6.41
CA ALA A 17 -15.42 -5.27 -6.05
C ALA A 17 -16.84 -4.97 -5.55
N ALA A 18 -17.76 -5.94 -5.61
CA ALA A 18 -19.18 -5.74 -5.31
C ALA A 18 -19.47 -5.32 -3.84
N HIS A 19 -18.54 -5.56 -2.92
CA HIS A 19 -18.67 -5.19 -1.52
C HIS A 19 -18.23 -3.75 -1.21
N LEU A 20 -17.57 -3.05 -2.15
CA LEU A 20 -16.99 -1.74 -1.91
C LEU A 20 -18.05 -0.65 -1.83
N THR A 21 -17.92 0.21 -0.83
CA THR A 21 -18.61 1.50 -0.81
C THR A 21 -18.04 2.45 -1.86
N PHE A 22 -18.73 3.56 -2.12
CA PHE A 22 -18.21 4.60 -3.03
C PHE A 22 -16.91 5.23 -2.49
N ASP A 23 -16.78 5.39 -1.18
CA ASP A 23 -15.57 5.91 -0.56
C ASP A 23 -14.39 4.93 -0.71
N ASP A 24 -14.64 3.63 -0.52
CA ASP A 24 -13.63 2.59 -0.78
C ASP A 24 -13.22 2.55 -2.26
N PHE A 25 -14.18 2.67 -3.17
CA PHE A 25 -13.89 2.79 -4.59
C PHE A 25 -13.00 4.00 -4.90
N CYS A 26 -13.33 5.16 -4.35
CA CYS A 26 -12.54 6.38 -4.52
C CYS A 26 -11.10 6.23 -3.98
N GLU A 27 -10.92 5.48 -2.91
CA GLU A 27 -9.61 5.28 -2.29
C GLU A 27 -8.80 4.19 -2.99
N TYR A 28 -9.42 3.03 -3.29
CA TYR A 28 -8.67 1.83 -3.66
C TYR A 28 -8.72 1.49 -5.16
N ILE A 29 -9.67 2.00 -5.93
CA ILE A 29 -9.84 1.64 -7.35
C ILE A 29 -9.72 2.85 -8.28
N LEU A 30 -10.37 3.97 -7.93
CA LEU A 30 -10.47 5.16 -8.79
C LEU A 30 -9.12 5.85 -9.10
N PRO A 31 -8.09 5.87 -8.23
CA PRO A 31 -6.91 6.67 -8.46
C PRO A 31 -6.34 6.53 -9.87
N TYR A 32 -6.14 7.67 -10.55
CA TYR A 32 -5.67 7.72 -11.94
C TYR A 32 -4.15 7.63 -12.07
N LYS A 33 -3.41 7.83 -10.98
CA LYS A 33 -1.97 7.58 -10.89
C LYS A 33 -1.70 6.30 -10.15
N ALA A 34 -0.77 5.49 -10.62
CA ALA A 34 -0.36 4.26 -9.94
C ALA A 34 0.33 4.54 -8.59
N ALA A 35 1.10 5.64 -8.52
CA ALA A 35 1.67 6.18 -7.29
C ALA A 35 1.69 7.71 -7.35
N PRO A 36 1.66 8.43 -6.22
CA PRO A 36 1.62 9.90 -6.20
C PRO A 36 2.75 10.56 -6.99
N ALA A 37 3.96 9.98 -6.95
CA ALA A 37 5.15 10.49 -7.62
C ALA A 37 5.22 10.14 -9.11
N PHE A 38 4.37 9.24 -9.62
CA PHE A 38 4.43 8.81 -11.02
C PHE A 38 3.76 9.81 -11.95
N GLN A 39 4.27 9.90 -13.18
CA GLN A 39 3.60 10.61 -14.27
C GLN A 39 2.33 9.85 -14.67
N ALA A 40 1.32 10.60 -15.09
CA ALA A 40 0.09 10.00 -15.62
C ALA A 40 0.36 9.34 -16.98
N ASP A 41 -0.12 8.11 -17.15
CA ASP A 41 -0.16 7.34 -18.40
C ASP A 41 -1.39 6.42 -18.38
N ASN A 42 -1.57 5.60 -19.41
CA ASN A 42 -2.70 4.66 -19.50
C ASN A 42 -2.37 3.32 -18.80
N TRP A 43 -1.77 3.39 -17.64
CA TRP A 43 -1.24 2.25 -16.92
C TRP A 43 -2.28 1.17 -16.57
N LYS A 44 -3.55 1.56 -16.37
CA LYS A 44 -4.60 0.58 -16.03
C LYS A 44 -4.84 -0.41 -17.17
N ASP A 45 -4.86 0.06 -18.42
CA ASP A 45 -5.02 -0.82 -19.58
C ASP A 45 -3.83 -1.80 -19.68
N GLU A 46 -2.59 -1.29 -19.61
CA GLU A 46 -1.38 -2.12 -19.69
C GLU A 46 -1.29 -3.13 -18.53
N CYS A 47 -1.64 -2.71 -17.31
CA CYS A 47 -1.67 -3.60 -16.15
C CYS A 47 -2.78 -4.66 -16.25
N SER A 48 -3.96 -4.28 -16.76
CA SER A 48 -5.07 -5.21 -16.97
C SER A 48 -4.72 -6.26 -18.01
N GLU A 49 -4.13 -5.87 -19.15
CA GLU A 49 -3.65 -6.80 -20.17
C GLU A 49 -2.55 -7.75 -19.63
N LEU A 50 -1.67 -7.24 -18.77
CA LEU A 50 -0.68 -8.07 -18.10
C LEU A 50 -1.36 -9.10 -17.21
N ALA A 51 -2.31 -8.70 -16.38
CA ALA A 51 -3.04 -9.61 -15.50
C ALA A 51 -3.76 -10.71 -16.30
N ASP A 52 -4.43 -10.36 -17.41
CA ASP A 52 -5.15 -11.31 -18.25
C ASP A 52 -4.24 -12.34 -18.93
N ARG A 53 -3.00 -11.96 -19.23
CA ARG A 53 -1.98 -12.91 -19.74
C ARG A 53 -1.45 -13.85 -18.67
N LEU A 54 -1.48 -13.46 -17.40
CA LEU A 54 -0.94 -14.24 -16.30
C LEU A 54 -1.95 -15.24 -15.75
N TYR A 55 -3.21 -14.86 -15.69
CA TYR A 55 -4.26 -15.68 -15.11
C TYR A 55 -5.65 -15.32 -15.63
N ASP A 56 -6.41 -16.33 -16.02
CA ASP A 56 -7.81 -16.18 -16.39
C ASP A 56 -8.67 -16.12 -15.12
N LEU A 57 -8.99 -14.90 -14.68
CA LEU A 57 -9.85 -14.66 -13.52
C LEU A 57 -11.32 -15.06 -13.76
N THR A 58 -11.69 -15.41 -15.00
CA THR A 58 -13.04 -15.92 -15.34
C THR A 58 -13.13 -17.44 -15.30
N ASP A 59 -12.04 -18.13 -14.97
CA ASP A 59 -12.02 -19.59 -14.88
C ASP A 59 -12.97 -20.12 -13.80
N LEU A 60 -14.11 -20.62 -14.22
CA LEU A 60 -15.16 -21.16 -13.36
C LEU A 60 -14.75 -22.46 -12.64
N ARG A 61 -13.63 -23.09 -12.98
CA ARG A 61 -13.10 -24.28 -12.27
C ARG A 61 -12.72 -23.98 -10.83
N ALA A 62 -12.44 -22.73 -10.51
CA ALA A 62 -12.17 -22.29 -9.14
C ALA A 62 -13.37 -22.40 -8.17
N GLY A 63 -14.55 -22.65 -8.69
CA GLY A 63 -15.77 -22.74 -7.91
C GLY A 63 -16.50 -21.40 -7.72
N ARG A 64 -17.83 -21.46 -7.74
CA ARG A 64 -18.73 -20.28 -7.80
C ARG A 64 -18.52 -19.27 -6.66
N PHE A 65 -18.11 -19.72 -5.49
CA PHE A 65 -17.89 -18.82 -4.34
C PHE A 65 -16.46 -18.26 -4.30
N THR A 66 -15.50 -18.99 -4.82
CA THR A 66 -14.09 -18.62 -4.77
C THR A 66 -13.76 -17.55 -5.81
N CYS A 67 -14.33 -17.62 -7.01
CA CYS A 67 -14.08 -16.69 -8.11
C CYS A 67 -14.63 -15.26 -7.85
N HIS A 68 -15.41 -15.04 -6.78
CA HIS A 68 -15.89 -13.73 -6.37
C HIS A 68 -15.04 -13.12 -5.23
N SER A 69 -14.06 -13.83 -4.74
CA SER A 69 -13.25 -13.40 -3.60
C SER A 69 -12.10 -12.50 -4.03
N PRO A 70 -11.95 -11.29 -3.43
CA PRO A 70 -10.76 -10.45 -3.64
C PRO A 70 -9.47 -11.19 -3.28
N HIS A 71 -9.50 -12.00 -2.23
CA HIS A 71 -8.37 -12.85 -1.81
C HIS A 71 -7.92 -13.78 -2.94
N TRP A 72 -8.85 -14.56 -3.49
CA TRP A 72 -8.56 -15.50 -4.58
C TRP A 72 -8.01 -14.80 -5.82
N ALA A 73 -8.61 -13.68 -6.23
CA ALA A 73 -8.17 -12.92 -7.39
C ALA A 73 -6.75 -12.35 -7.18
N ALA A 74 -6.49 -11.77 -6.01
CA ALA A 74 -5.19 -11.21 -5.67
C ALA A 74 -4.11 -12.29 -5.56
N LEU A 75 -4.42 -13.45 -4.97
CA LEU A 75 -3.51 -14.59 -4.85
C LEU A 75 -3.02 -15.03 -6.25
N ASN A 76 -3.94 -15.28 -7.17
CA ASN A 76 -3.58 -15.78 -8.50
C ASN A 76 -2.76 -14.76 -9.31
N ILE A 77 -3.13 -13.47 -9.24
CA ILE A 77 -2.36 -12.41 -9.89
C ILE A 77 -0.96 -12.29 -9.26
N ASN A 78 -0.85 -12.32 -7.92
CA ASN A 78 0.44 -12.20 -7.24
C ASN A 78 1.38 -13.36 -7.60
N GLN A 79 0.88 -14.58 -7.64
CA GLN A 79 1.66 -15.77 -8.06
C GLN A 79 2.06 -15.69 -9.54
N GLY A 80 1.15 -15.25 -10.41
CA GLY A 80 1.45 -15.02 -11.83
C GLY A 80 2.52 -13.96 -12.02
N LEU A 81 2.44 -12.85 -11.30
CA LEU A 81 3.44 -11.78 -11.33
C LEU A 81 4.80 -12.26 -10.80
N ASN A 82 4.84 -13.03 -9.71
CA ASN A 82 6.08 -13.59 -9.18
C ASN A 82 6.82 -14.46 -10.20
N SER A 83 6.07 -15.22 -11.00
CA SER A 83 6.64 -16.05 -12.06
C SER A 83 7.10 -15.24 -13.28
N HIS A 84 6.53 -14.08 -13.52
CA HIS A 84 6.76 -13.26 -14.72
C HIS A 84 7.77 -12.13 -14.52
N LEU A 85 7.71 -11.44 -13.39
CA LEU A 85 8.52 -10.26 -13.15
C LEU A 85 9.95 -10.63 -12.71
N LYS A 86 10.91 -9.93 -13.26
CA LYS A 86 12.31 -10.09 -12.87
C LYS A 86 12.63 -9.16 -11.70
N THR A 87 13.31 -9.72 -10.71
CA THR A 87 13.80 -8.96 -9.56
C THR A 87 15.32 -8.87 -9.61
N THR A 88 15.88 -7.76 -9.15
CA THR A 88 17.34 -7.55 -9.03
C THR A 88 17.70 -7.19 -7.60
N LEU A 89 19.00 -7.20 -7.31
CA LEU A 89 19.53 -6.73 -6.03
C LEU A 89 19.23 -5.24 -5.79
N PRO A 90 19.03 -4.82 -4.52
CA PRO A 90 18.35 -3.57 -4.13
C PRO A 90 19.11 -2.25 -4.40
N TYR A 91 20.15 -2.20 -5.18
CA TYR A 91 20.96 -0.98 -5.37
C TYR A 91 20.89 -0.37 -6.76
N ALA A 92 20.08 -0.93 -7.67
CA ALA A 92 20.18 -0.55 -9.09
C ALA A 92 19.54 0.81 -9.45
N TYR A 93 18.65 1.38 -8.60
CA TYR A 93 17.77 2.48 -9.02
C TYR A 93 17.63 3.63 -8.03
N THR A 94 18.57 3.83 -7.13
CA THR A 94 18.58 5.00 -6.25
C THR A 94 18.81 6.28 -7.07
N GLY A 95 17.88 7.22 -7.00
CA GLY A 95 17.98 8.51 -7.67
C GLY A 95 17.43 8.57 -9.10
N LEU A 96 16.70 7.57 -9.56
CA LEU A 96 16.00 7.65 -10.83
C LEU A 96 14.90 8.71 -10.82
N PRO A 97 14.67 9.38 -11.97
CA PRO A 97 13.57 10.32 -12.11
C PRO A 97 12.22 9.61 -11.95
N ILE A 98 11.18 10.39 -11.64
CA ILE A 98 9.79 9.91 -11.60
C ILE A 98 9.44 9.21 -12.90
N LEU A 99 9.02 7.95 -12.81
CA LEU A 99 8.74 7.10 -13.96
C LEU A 99 7.24 6.99 -14.23
N ARG A 100 6.92 6.64 -15.46
CA ARG A 100 5.59 6.14 -15.84
C ARG A 100 5.46 4.68 -15.47
N MET A 101 4.26 4.24 -15.12
CA MET A 101 4.02 2.83 -14.81
C MET A 101 4.34 1.92 -16.01
N SER A 102 4.00 2.33 -17.21
CA SER A 102 4.32 1.63 -18.46
C SER A 102 5.83 1.38 -18.66
N THR A 103 6.67 2.30 -18.19
CA THR A 103 8.12 2.11 -18.17
C THR A 103 8.54 1.21 -17.02
N PHE A 104 7.94 1.40 -15.84
CA PHE A 104 8.28 0.67 -14.63
C PHE A 104 8.00 -0.84 -14.74
N LEU A 105 6.92 -1.22 -15.42
CA LEU A 105 6.60 -2.63 -15.72
C LEU A 105 7.66 -3.36 -16.57
N LYS A 106 8.51 -2.62 -17.29
CA LYS A 106 9.59 -3.17 -18.13
C LYS A 106 10.93 -3.24 -17.42
N MET A 107 11.01 -2.68 -16.22
CA MET A 107 12.25 -2.65 -15.43
C MET A 107 12.34 -3.87 -14.50
N HIS A 108 13.55 -4.13 -14.00
CA HIS A 108 13.73 -5.09 -12.94
C HIS A 108 13.39 -4.45 -11.60
N LEU A 109 12.53 -5.08 -10.82
CA LEU A 109 12.13 -4.58 -9.51
C LEU A 109 13.22 -4.89 -8.47
N SER A 110 13.55 -3.91 -7.64
CA SER A 110 14.69 -4.02 -6.74
C SER A 110 14.32 -4.15 -5.27
N ASN A 111 13.32 -3.44 -4.80
CA ASN A 111 13.00 -3.35 -3.37
C ASN A 111 11.50 -3.58 -3.11
N CYS A 112 11.12 -3.64 -1.84
CA CYS A 112 9.74 -3.87 -1.42
C CYS A 112 8.78 -2.79 -1.94
N THR A 113 9.22 -1.54 -2.01
CA THR A 113 8.40 -0.43 -2.51
C THR A 113 8.08 -0.59 -4.00
N ASP A 114 9.09 -0.93 -4.83
CA ASP A 114 8.92 -1.16 -6.26
C ASP A 114 7.93 -2.30 -6.52
N LYS A 115 8.14 -3.42 -5.83
CA LYS A 115 7.26 -4.59 -5.91
C LYS A 115 5.83 -4.23 -5.48
N GLY A 116 5.68 -3.52 -4.36
CA GLY A 116 4.40 -3.09 -3.83
C GLY A 116 3.63 -2.18 -4.79
N ILE A 117 4.30 -1.25 -5.45
CA ILE A 117 3.68 -0.34 -6.42
C ILE A 117 3.20 -1.11 -7.65
N VAL A 118 4.01 -2.02 -8.20
CA VAL A 118 3.63 -2.80 -9.38
C VAL A 118 2.47 -3.74 -9.08
N VAL A 119 2.57 -4.52 -8.00
CA VAL A 119 1.48 -5.43 -7.60
C VAL A 119 0.19 -4.67 -7.34
N LYS A 120 0.27 -3.54 -6.60
CA LYS A 120 -0.88 -2.65 -6.39
C LYS A 120 -1.50 -2.21 -7.71
N ALA A 121 -0.70 -1.71 -8.66
CA ALA A 121 -1.21 -1.21 -9.94
C ALA A 121 -1.92 -2.31 -10.74
N VAL A 122 -1.35 -3.51 -10.81
CA VAL A 122 -1.97 -4.64 -11.51
C VAL A 122 -3.28 -5.06 -10.84
N LEU A 123 -3.30 -5.17 -9.50
CA LEU A 123 -4.53 -5.51 -8.76
C LEU A 123 -5.61 -4.43 -8.95
N GLN A 124 -5.27 -3.16 -8.84
CA GLN A 124 -6.21 -2.04 -9.05
C GLN A 124 -6.81 -2.04 -10.46
N SER A 125 -6.01 -2.37 -11.48
CA SER A 125 -6.50 -2.41 -12.87
C SER A 125 -7.56 -3.48 -13.10
N LYS A 126 -7.63 -4.48 -12.22
CA LYS A 126 -8.65 -5.54 -12.23
C LYS A 126 -9.78 -5.30 -11.23
N GLY A 127 -9.83 -4.11 -10.61
CA GLY A 127 -10.86 -3.78 -9.61
C GLY A 127 -10.67 -4.47 -8.26
N ILE A 128 -9.48 -4.96 -7.95
CA ILE A 128 -9.16 -5.54 -6.64
C ILE A 128 -8.74 -4.40 -5.71
N PRO A 129 -9.45 -4.19 -4.58
CA PRO A 129 -9.19 -3.09 -3.65
C PRO A 129 -7.89 -3.34 -2.88
N VAL A 130 -6.86 -2.57 -3.18
CA VAL A 130 -5.51 -2.77 -2.66
C VAL A 130 -4.86 -1.46 -2.24
N ALA A 131 -4.12 -1.50 -1.13
CA ALA A 131 -3.29 -0.40 -0.66
C ALA A 131 -1.85 -0.85 -0.41
N VAL A 132 -0.99 0.11 -0.06
CA VAL A 132 0.37 -0.14 0.42
C VAL A 132 0.44 0.30 1.86
N ASP A 133 0.78 -0.62 2.75
CA ASP A 133 1.10 -0.36 4.14
C ASP A 133 2.61 -0.36 4.32
N PHE A 134 3.09 0.44 5.27
CA PHE A 134 4.52 0.53 5.53
C PHE A 134 4.82 0.86 6.98
N THR A 135 5.98 0.40 7.44
CA THR A 135 6.60 0.88 8.67
C THR A 135 7.80 1.74 8.30
N PRO A 136 7.90 2.98 8.83
CA PRO A 136 9.06 3.86 8.56
C PRO A 136 10.38 3.25 9.01
N GLN A 137 10.33 2.50 10.10
CA GLN A 137 11.47 1.82 10.66
C GLN A 137 11.01 0.64 11.53
N TRP A 138 11.66 -0.51 11.35
CA TRP A 138 11.51 -1.63 12.26
C TRP A 138 12.14 -1.31 13.62
N PRO A 139 11.60 -1.83 14.75
CA PRO A 139 12.20 -1.61 16.06
C PRO A 139 13.63 -2.18 16.19
N THR A 140 13.91 -3.24 15.44
CA THR A 140 15.15 -4.01 15.52
C THR A 140 16.13 -3.75 14.40
N GLN A 141 15.75 -2.95 13.39
CA GLN A 141 16.55 -2.68 12.20
C GLN A 141 16.46 -1.21 11.81
N ALA A 142 17.58 -0.65 11.32
CA ALA A 142 17.65 0.74 10.88
C ALA A 142 17.05 0.96 9.46
N GLN A 143 16.02 0.21 9.09
CA GLN A 143 15.35 0.34 7.80
C GLN A 143 13.83 0.13 7.96
N GLY A 144 13.08 0.74 7.05
CA GLY A 144 11.65 0.53 6.91
C GLY A 144 11.31 -0.67 6.04
N HIS A 145 10.02 -0.95 5.92
CA HIS A 145 9.47 -1.98 5.04
C HIS A 145 8.11 -1.52 4.51
N SER A 146 7.74 -2.04 3.34
CA SER A 146 6.40 -1.84 2.77
C SER A 146 5.87 -3.13 2.17
N TRP A 147 4.55 -3.31 2.24
CA TRP A 147 3.83 -4.47 1.76
C TRP A 147 2.47 -4.07 1.20
N ASN A 148 1.75 -5.01 0.62
CA ASN A 148 0.40 -4.78 0.14
C ASN A 148 -0.64 -5.30 1.11
N VAL A 149 -1.80 -4.66 1.09
CA VAL A 149 -3.02 -5.12 1.78
C VAL A 149 -4.19 -5.05 0.83
N ILE A 150 -5.07 -6.04 0.87
CA ILE A 150 -6.32 -6.06 0.11
C ILE A 150 -7.52 -6.00 1.05
N GLN A 151 -8.54 -5.22 0.69
CA GLN A 151 -9.80 -5.21 1.41
C GLN A 151 -10.65 -6.40 0.97
N VAL A 152 -10.98 -7.28 1.91
CA VAL A 152 -11.69 -8.54 1.62
C VAL A 152 -13.16 -8.53 2.02
N SER A 153 -13.62 -7.46 2.67
CA SER A 153 -15.01 -7.33 3.10
C SER A 153 -15.41 -5.87 3.34
N ASN A 154 -16.71 -5.61 3.33
CA ASN A 154 -17.33 -4.30 3.58
C ASN A 154 -17.19 -3.79 5.03
N ASN A 155 -16.74 -4.60 5.96
CA ASN A 155 -16.44 -4.18 7.34
C ASN A 155 -15.03 -3.59 7.51
N GLY A 156 -14.32 -3.34 6.41
CA GLY A 156 -12.98 -2.77 6.42
C GLY A 156 -11.87 -3.75 6.82
N ARG A 157 -12.13 -5.07 6.75
CA ARG A 157 -11.09 -6.07 6.99
C ARG A 157 -10.11 -6.10 5.83
N PHE A 158 -8.82 -6.00 6.17
CA PHE A 158 -7.71 -6.14 5.24
C PHE A 158 -6.93 -7.42 5.49
N GLU A 159 -6.37 -7.97 4.42
CA GLU A 159 -5.40 -9.06 4.45
C GLU A 159 -4.07 -8.58 3.87
N GLU A 160 -3.01 -8.78 4.65
CA GLU A 160 -1.66 -8.40 4.28
C GLU A 160 -0.94 -9.49 3.49
N PHE A 161 0.06 -9.08 2.70
CA PHE A 161 1.02 -9.98 2.05
C PHE A 161 2.25 -9.19 1.57
N VAL A 162 3.38 -9.88 1.53
CA VAL A 162 4.60 -9.31 0.93
C VAL A 162 4.55 -9.55 -0.58
N PRO A 163 4.50 -8.49 -1.42
CA PRO A 163 4.33 -8.62 -2.86
C PRO A 163 5.42 -9.46 -3.51
N LEU A 164 5.03 -10.42 -4.35
CA LEU A 164 5.90 -11.37 -5.05
C LEU A 164 6.68 -12.33 -4.13
N ASP A 165 6.29 -12.46 -2.87
CA ASP A 165 6.95 -13.32 -1.89
C ASP A 165 5.95 -14.20 -1.13
N THR A 166 4.90 -13.60 -0.54
CA THR A 166 3.86 -14.34 0.19
C THR A 166 2.49 -14.13 -0.42
N ASP A 167 1.56 -15.02 -0.13
CA ASP A 167 0.18 -14.94 -0.57
C ASP A 167 -0.67 -14.06 0.35
N PRO A 168 -1.76 -13.42 -0.14
CA PRO A 168 -2.70 -12.66 0.67
C PRO A 168 -3.17 -13.45 1.90
N GLY A 169 -3.25 -12.77 3.05
CA GLY A 169 -3.61 -13.38 4.32
C GLY A 169 -2.43 -14.06 5.05
N THR A 170 -1.22 -14.01 4.49
CA THR A 170 -0.01 -14.48 5.18
C THR A 170 0.50 -13.36 6.09
N PRO A 171 0.40 -13.50 7.43
CA PRO A 171 0.85 -12.46 8.34
C PRO A 171 2.39 -12.35 8.33
N HIS A 172 2.89 -11.20 8.78
CA HIS A 172 4.31 -11.03 9.07
C HIS A 172 4.79 -12.08 10.07
N ARG A 173 6.08 -12.40 10.03
CA ARG A 173 6.65 -13.46 10.87
C ARG A 173 6.41 -13.19 12.35
N PRO A 174 6.06 -14.21 13.13
CA PRO A 174 5.99 -14.08 14.59
C PRO A 174 7.31 -13.51 15.14
N GLY A 175 7.22 -12.47 15.96
CA GLY A 175 8.38 -11.79 16.53
C GLY A 175 8.85 -10.54 15.77
N GLU A 176 8.33 -10.25 14.60
CA GLU A 176 8.45 -8.93 13.97
C GLU A 176 7.54 -7.96 14.74
N MET A 177 8.12 -7.18 15.63
CA MET A 177 7.38 -6.17 16.39
C MET A 177 7.21 -4.92 15.51
N MET A 178 5.97 -4.54 15.27
CA MET A 178 5.63 -3.31 14.54
C MET A 178 5.53 -2.15 15.51
N ALA A 179 6.36 -1.12 15.35
CA ALA A 179 6.28 0.09 16.17
C ALA A 179 5.17 1.01 15.72
N LYS A 180 5.09 1.27 14.42
CA LYS A 180 4.07 2.07 13.74
C LYS A 180 3.87 1.56 12.33
N VAL A 181 2.60 1.46 11.90
CA VAL A 181 2.22 1.11 10.54
C VAL A 181 1.33 2.22 9.98
N TYR A 182 1.69 2.66 8.79
CA TYR A 182 0.92 3.65 8.04
C TYR A 182 0.45 3.05 6.72
N ARG A 183 -0.77 3.41 6.31
CA ARG A 183 -1.32 3.10 4.98
C ARG A 183 -1.18 4.30 4.08
N GLN A 184 -0.65 4.10 2.86
CA GLN A 184 -0.70 5.11 1.82
C GLN A 184 -2.14 5.28 1.35
N CYS A 185 -2.61 6.53 1.33
CA CYS A 185 -3.96 6.91 0.94
C CYS A 185 -3.94 7.90 -0.22
N TYR A 186 -5.08 8.08 -0.87
CA TYR A 186 -5.33 9.20 -1.78
C TYR A 186 -6.13 10.31 -1.10
N ALA A 187 -6.92 9.96 -0.10
CA ALA A 187 -7.58 10.92 0.75
C ALA A 187 -6.57 11.73 1.57
N LEU A 188 -6.81 13.03 1.67
CA LEU A 188 -6.00 13.94 2.48
C LEU A 188 -6.30 13.76 3.97
N ASN A 189 -5.27 13.56 4.77
CA ASN A 189 -5.41 13.44 6.22
C ASN A 189 -5.31 14.81 6.90
N PRO A 190 -6.41 15.33 7.51
CA PRO A 190 -6.42 16.65 8.13
C PRO A 190 -5.40 16.84 9.27
N VAL A 191 -5.02 15.76 9.95
CA VAL A 191 -4.01 15.79 11.01
C VAL A 191 -2.65 16.13 10.43
N PHE A 192 -2.24 15.43 9.37
CA PHE A 192 -0.96 15.67 8.69
C PHE A 192 -0.93 16.98 7.92
N ILE A 193 -2.08 17.46 7.41
CA ILE A 193 -2.19 18.80 6.81
C ILE A 193 -1.89 19.87 7.88
N ARG A 194 -2.52 19.79 9.04
CA ARG A 194 -2.26 20.74 10.14
C ARG A 194 -0.81 20.69 10.63
N LEU A 195 -0.26 19.50 10.74
CA LEU A 195 1.12 19.29 11.14
C LEU A 195 2.09 19.96 10.16
N ASN A 196 1.96 19.68 8.87
CA ASN A 196 2.84 20.23 7.84
C ASN A 196 2.69 21.75 7.65
N ASN A 197 1.52 22.31 7.96
CA ASN A 197 1.27 23.75 7.92
C ASN A 197 1.63 24.48 9.23
N SER A 198 2.22 23.79 10.21
CA SER A 198 2.53 24.38 11.51
C SER A 198 3.67 25.40 11.50
N GLY A 199 4.54 25.35 10.49
CA GLY A 199 5.79 26.10 10.39
C GLY A 199 6.93 25.48 11.21
N GLU A 200 6.75 24.31 11.81
CA GLU A 200 7.76 23.57 12.56
C GLU A 200 8.38 22.47 11.70
N ALA A 201 9.57 22.00 12.09
CA ALA A 201 10.22 20.86 11.43
C ALA A 201 9.38 19.57 11.62
N VAL A 202 9.04 18.92 10.51
CA VAL A 202 8.29 17.66 10.50
C VAL A 202 9.23 16.54 10.10
N PRO A 203 9.25 15.42 10.83
CA PRO A 203 10.00 14.23 10.39
C PRO A 203 9.58 13.79 8.98
N SER A 204 10.54 13.35 8.17
CA SER A 204 10.30 12.97 6.77
C SER A 204 9.21 11.89 6.61
N SER A 205 9.14 10.95 7.54
CA SER A 205 8.08 9.91 7.58
C SER A 205 6.67 10.45 7.83
N LEU A 206 6.52 11.69 8.35
CA LEU A 206 5.26 12.36 8.66
C LEU A 206 5.02 13.59 7.76
N SER A 207 5.88 13.83 6.79
CA SER A 207 5.79 15.00 5.90
C SER A 207 4.74 14.86 4.79
N THR A 208 4.26 13.66 4.54
CA THR A 208 3.18 13.44 3.56
C THR A 208 1.80 13.56 4.21
N VAL A 209 0.86 14.13 3.47
CA VAL A 209 -0.53 14.33 3.94
C VAL A 209 -1.48 13.22 3.50
N THR A 210 -0.97 12.25 2.76
CA THR A 210 -1.73 11.13 2.19
C THR A 210 -1.35 9.81 2.86
N ILE A 211 -1.31 9.80 4.19
CA ILE A 211 -1.11 8.60 5.00
C ILE A 211 -2.12 8.54 6.14
N LYS A 212 -2.44 7.32 6.57
CA LYS A 212 -3.30 7.01 7.71
C LYS A 212 -2.56 6.07 8.65
N ASP A 213 -2.61 6.32 9.95
CA ASP A 213 -2.12 5.38 10.97
C ASP A 213 -3.07 4.18 11.05
N VAL A 214 -2.56 3.00 10.78
CA VAL A 214 -3.29 1.72 10.82
C VAL A 214 -2.64 0.73 11.80
N THR A 215 -1.80 1.21 12.70
CA THR A 215 -1.08 0.37 13.67
C THR A 215 -2.00 -0.58 14.43
N ALA A 216 -3.20 -0.10 14.81
CA ALA A 216 -4.18 -0.89 15.55
C ALA A 216 -4.79 -2.05 14.73
N GLU A 217 -4.65 -2.06 13.40
CA GLU A 217 -5.05 -3.19 12.55
C GLU A 217 -4.06 -4.37 12.66
N TYR A 218 -2.83 -4.12 13.13
CA TYR A 218 -1.74 -5.11 13.22
C TYR A 218 -1.43 -5.57 14.63
N VAL A 219 -1.43 -4.63 15.57
CA VAL A 219 -1.04 -4.90 16.97
C VAL A 219 -1.97 -4.18 17.93
N SER A 220 -2.11 -4.73 19.13
CA SER A 220 -2.81 -4.04 20.22
C SER A 220 -2.10 -2.75 20.57
N THR A 221 -2.84 -1.65 20.58
CA THR A 221 -2.31 -0.32 20.87
C THR A 221 -2.85 0.20 22.20
N GLN A 222 -2.09 1.06 22.89
CA GLN A 222 -2.51 1.75 24.09
C GLN A 222 -2.16 3.23 23.98
N ASP A 223 -3.04 4.07 24.50
CA ASP A 223 -2.78 5.50 24.63
C ASP A 223 -1.75 5.76 25.74
N VAL A 224 -0.69 6.48 25.40
CA VAL A 224 0.35 6.89 26.36
C VAL A 224 0.23 8.39 26.61
N ARG A 225 0.10 8.77 27.90
CA ARG A 225 0.13 10.17 28.33
C ARG A 225 1.55 10.55 28.71
N ILE A 226 2.12 11.49 27.97
CA ILE A 226 3.47 12.00 28.21
C ILE A 226 3.36 13.44 28.75
N ARG A 227 4.01 13.69 29.89
CA ARG A 227 4.13 15.04 30.45
C ARG A 227 5.31 15.74 29.75
N ILE A 228 5.03 16.81 29.05
CA ILE A 228 6.05 17.64 28.38
C ILE A 228 6.43 18.78 29.31
N ASP A 229 7.72 19.10 29.41
CA ASP A 229 8.24 20.26 30.15
C ASP A 229 7.53 21.54 29.66
N PRO A 230 6.99 22.36 30.58
CA PRO A 230 6.34 23.62 30.23
C PRO A 230 7.22 24.57 29.41
N ALA A 231 8.54 24.54 29.60
CA ALA A 231 9.46 25.40 28.86
C ALA A 231 9.54 24.99 27.36
N LEU A 232 9.47 23.68 27.05
CA LEU A 232 9.40 23.16 25.69
C LEU A 232 8.05 23.49 25.05
N LYS A 233 6.96 23.37 25.81
CA LYS A 233 5.60 23.66 25.35
C LYS A 233 5.41 25.12 24.92
N LYS A 234 6.15 26.07 25.52
CA LYS A 234 6.06 27.51 25.15
C LYS A 234 6.66 27.80 23.75
N ARG A 235 7.57 26.93 23.26
CA ARG A 235 8.32 27.14 22.02
C ARG A 235 7.81 26.32 20.85
N ASN A 236 7.14 25.19 21.13
CA ASN A 236 6.76 24.20 20.12
C ASN A 236 5.26 23.87 20.21
N LYS A 237 4.63 23.70 19.08
CA LYS A 237 3.22 23.26 18.96
C LYS A 237 3.11 21.74 18.99
N TYR A 238 4.15 21.04 18.50
CA TYR A 238 4.17 19.60 18.39
C TYR A 238 5.39 18.99 19.10
N ALA A 239 5.21 17.79 19.59
CA ALA A 239 6.26 16.95 20.14
C ALA A 239 6.15 15.57 19.50
N TYR A 240 7.26 15.00 19.08
CA TYR A 240 7.33 13.68 18.50
C TYR A 240 7.85 12.69 19.52
N VAL A 241 7.14 11.58 19.67
CA VAL A 241 7.53 10.51 20.57
C VAL A 241 8.10 9.39 19.71
N ALA A 242 9.33 8.98 20.02
CA ALA A 242 9.97 7.84 19.40
C ALA A 242 10.14 6.74 20.43
N ALA A 243 9.74 5.51 20.07
CA ALA A 243 10.13 4.33 20.80
C ALA A 243 11.52 3.89 20.32
N VAL A 244 12.48 3.81 21.22
CA VAL A 244 13.85 3.37 20.93
C VAL A 244 14.06 2.02 21.58
N SER A 245 14.41 1.01 20.79
CA SER A 245 14.82 -0.29 21.29
C SER A 245 16.34 -0.25 21.57
N TYR A 246 16.72 -0.35 22.84
CA TYR A 246 18.13 -0.50 23.22
C TYR A 246 18.55 -1.96 23.06
N THR A 247 19.02 -2.31 21.89
CA THR A 247 19.62 -3.63 21.64
C THR A 247 21.15 -3.61 21.61
N HIS A 248 21.77 -2.45 21.87
CA HIS A 248 23.22 -2.31 21.91
C HIS A 248 23.65 -1.44 23.10
N LEU A 249 23.85 -2.07 24.22
CA LEU A 249 24.82 -1.68 25.22
C LEU A 249 25.94 -2.71 25.22
#